data_6d8f25f6ff2bf0fabd21c8ab196e3191
#
_entry.id   6d8f25f6ff2bf0fabd21c8ab196e3191
#
_cell.length_a   1.000
_cell.length_b   1.000
_cell.length_c   1.000
_cell.angle_alpha   90.00
_cell.angle_beta   90.00
_cell.angle_gamma   90.00
#
_symmetry.space_group_name_H-M   'P 1'
#
loop_
_entity.id
_entity.type
_entity.pdbx_description
1 polymer ?
#
loop_
_entity_poly.entity_id
_entity_poly.type
_entity_poly.pdbx_seq_one_letter_code
_entity_poly.pdbx_strand_id
1 'polypeptide(L)'
;GRKQGDDWQLTLVDSSKGNLKKQIANVVKPLLKMYRFQSVGEFRALLSLYNISMDEVKGETGGRPYHGIMYSALDKDGEKTGTPIKSSVLGKTTGIAAIEKQMQQSATAIRDKQLKERTRRIVSAAMQRTRTESAFRRELSAQGIDLVLRRNEDHRIYGVTFIDHHSRTVLNGSRLGKDFSANVFNEYFSSSGAQPQPQQEQPNVPGNHTGQRPSADTRTDTTATSADGGLLSLFSPDPVLPDREPPLPRKRRKKRRRYGRQDLSLIHISEP
;
A
#
# COMPACT_ATOMS: atom_id res chain seq x y z
N GLY A 1 -26.07 -25.52 -20.57
CA GLY A 1 -25.98 -24.09 -20.85
C GLY A 1 -24.75 -23.53 -20.16
N ARG A 2 -23.71 -23.17 -20.91
CA ARG A 2 -22.58 -22.37 -20.41
C ARG A 2 -23.17 -21.01 -20.01
N LYS A 3 -23.07 -20.68 -18.72
CA LYS A 3 -23.33 -19.32 -18.26
C LYS A 3 -22.28 -18.43 -18.91
N GLN A 4 -22.75 -17.57 -19.80
CA GLN A 4 -21.99 -16.50 -20.42
C GLN A 4 -21.30 -15.71 -19.30
N GLY A 5 -20.02 -15.38 -19.48
CA GLY A 5 -19.21 -14.72 -18.46
C GLY A 5 -19.92 -13.46 -17.94
N ASP A 6 -19.94 -13.36 -16.61
CA ASP A 6 -20.42 -12.18 -15.89
C ASP A 6 -19.60 -10.96 -16.33
N ASP A 7 -20.10 -10.26 -17.35
CA ASP A 7 -19.60 -8.95 -17.75
C ASP A 7 -20.10 -7.95 -16.70
N TRP A 8 -19.41 -7.94 -15.55
CA TRP A 8 -19.71 -7.02 -14.46
C TRP A 8 -19.31 -5.62 -14.90
N GLN A 9 -20.26 -4.84 -15.35
CA GLN A 9 -20.08 -3.39 -15.50
C GLN A 9 -19.93 -2.80 -14.10
N LEU A 10 -18.69 -2.67 -13.65
CA LEU A 10 -18.36 -2.03 -12.39
C LEU A 10 -18.57 -0.53 -12.54
N THR A 11 -19.53 0.01 -11.80
CA THR A 11 -19.80 1.45 -11.76
C THR A 11 -19.23 2.07 -10.51
N LEU A 12 -18.79 3.33 -10.62
CA LEU A 12 -18.38 4.12 -9.46
C LEU A 12 -19.52 4.23 -8.46
N VAL A 13 -19.23 4.07 -7.18
CA VAL A 13 -20.20 4.31 -6.12
C VAL A 13 -20.48 5.80 -6.04
N ASP A 14 -21.75 6.15 -6.00
CA ASP A 14 -22.24 7.51 -5.94
C ASP A 14 -23.16 7.66 -4.72
N SER A 15 -22.67 8.41 -3.73
CA SER A 15 -23.36 8.62 -2.47
C SER A 15 -24.69 9.38 -2.62
N SER A 16 -24.84 10.14 -3.72
CA SER A 16 -26.06 10.92 -3.99
C SER A 16 -27.23 10.08 -4.51
N LYS A 17 -26.94 8.90 -5.11
CA LYS A 17 -27.97 8.06 -5.76
C LYS A 17 -28.72 7.12 -4.82
N GLY A 18 -28.45 7.16 -3.52
CA GLY A 18 -29.10 6.27 -2.55
C GLY A 18 -28.71 4.79 -2.70
N ASN A 19 -29.27 3.93 -1.85
CA ASN A 19 -29.00 2.48 -1.82
C ASN A 19 -27.52 2.10 -1.85
N LEU A 20 -26.70 2.81 -1.06
CA LEU A 20 -25.25 2.61 -0.96
C LEU A 20 -24.87 1.15 -0.68
N LYS A 21 -25.69 0.44 0.13
CA LYS A 21 -25.47 -0.98 0.41
C LYS A 21 -25.42 -1.81 -0.87
N LYS A 22 -26.37 -1.61 -1.78
CA LYS A 22 -26.43 -2.35 -3.05
C LYS A 22 -25.30 -1.94 -3.98
N GLN A 23 -25.01 -0.65 -4.08
CA GLN A 23 -23.90 -0.14 -4.90
C GLN A 23 -22.57 -0.73 -4.44
N ILE A 24 -22.23 -0.63 -3.14
CA ILE A 24 -20.98 -1.16 -2.57
C ILE A 24 -20.92 -2.69 -2.75
N ALA A 25 -22.02 -3.41 -2.50
CA ALA A 25 -22.04 -4.87 -2.69
C ALA A 25 -21.76 -5.28 -4.14
N ASN A 26 -22.31 -4.53 -5.11
CA ASN A 26 -22.14 -4.79 -6.54
C ASN A 26 -20.71 -4.52 -7.02
N VAL A 27 -19.91 -3.75 -6.29
CA VAL A 27 -18.49 -3.49 -6.60
C VAL A 27 -17.61 -4.43 -5.82
N VAL A 28 -17.76 -4.53 -4.51
CA VAL A 28 -16.86 -5.30 -3.63
C VAL A 28 -16.84 -6.79 -3.99
N LYS A 29 -18.00 -7.40 -4.21
CA LYS A 29 -18.09 -8.85 -4.50
C LYS A 29 -17.38 -9.25 -5.79
N PRO A 30 -17.60 -8.59 -6.93
CA PRO A 30 -16.87 -8.89 -8.15
C PRO A 30 -15.37 -8.62 -8.02
N LEU A 31 -14.96 -7.51 -7.42
CA LEU A 31 -13.55 -7.18 -7.27
C LEU A 31 -12.80 -8.23 -6.46
N LEU A 32 -13.38 -8.71 -5.35
CA LEU A 32 -12.83 -9.80 -4.56
C LEU A 32 -12.68 -11.09 -5.37
N LYS A 33 -13.57 -11.37 -6.29
CA LYS A 33 -13.55 -12.59 -7.12
C LYS A 33 -12.57 -12.47 -8.29
N MET A 34 -12.48 -11.28 -8.91
CA MET A 34 -11.76 -11.10 -10.17
C MET A 34 -10.30 -10.71 -9.99
N TYR A 35 -10.00 -9.88 -8.97
CA TYR A 35 -8.64 -9.34 -8.79
C TYR A 35 -7.78 -10.16 -7.85
N ARG A 36 -6.49 -10.16 -8.14
CA ARG A 36 -5.44 -10.80 -7.34
C ARG A 36 -4.68 -9.74 -6.57
N PHE A 37 -4.59 -9.90 -5.27
CA PHE A 37 -3.87 -9.00 -4.36
C PHE A 37 -3.31 -9.81 -3.17
N GLN A 38 -2.28 -9.30 -2.52
CA GLN A 38 -1.56 -10.02 -1.46
C GLN A 38 -1.59 -9.30 -0.11
N SER A 39 -2.27 -8.16 -0.02
CA SER A 39 -2.44 -7.41 1.22
C SER A 39 -3.78 -6.68 1.25
N VAL A 40 -4.25 -6.42 2.47
CA VAL A 40 -5.45 -5.60 2.70
C VAL A 40 -5.27 -4.20 2.10
N GLY A 41 -4.05 -3.64 2.16
CA GLY A 41 -3.72 -2.34 1.57
C GLY A 41 -3.83 -2.30 0.05
N GLU A 42 -3.47 -3.39 -0.64
CA GLU A 42 -3.66 -3.52 -2.08
C GLU A 42 -5.15 -3.57 -2.45
N PHE A 43 -5.96 -4.31 -1.68
CA PHE A 43 -7.40 -4.36 -1.91
C PHE A 43 -8.06 -3.00 -1.62
N ARG A 44 -7.63 -2.31 -0.57
CA ARG A 44 -8.09 -0.94 -0.26
C ARG A 44 -7.79 0.04 -1.41
N ALA A 45 -6.60 -0.04 -2.00
CA ALA A 45 -6.24 0.78 -3.15
C ALA A 45 -7.11 0.47 -4.39
N LEU A 46 -7.45 -0.79 -4.63
CA LEU A 46 -8.38 -1.17 -5.70
C LEU A 46 -9.78 -0.59 -5.47
N LEU A 47 -10.29 -0.67 -4.24
CA LEU A 47 -11.61 -0.14 -3.87
C LEU A 47 -11.72 1.37 -4.00
N SER A 48 -10.63 2.11 -3.73
CA SER A 48 -10.63 3.57 -3.84
C SER A 48 -10.87 4.07 -5.27
N LEU A 49 -10.52 3.28 -6.30
CA LEU A 49 -10.86 3.59 -7.70
C LEU A 49 -12.38 3.60 -7.96
N TYR A 50 -13.16 2.99 -7.09
CA TYR A 50 -14.61 2.88 -7.19
C TYR A 50 -15.34 3.71 -6.14
N ASN A 51 -14.68 4.70 -5.55
CA ASN A 51 -15.19 5.56 -4.48
C ASN A 51 -15.61 4.75 -3.24
N ILE A 52 -14.86 3.74 -2.87
CA ILE A 52 -15.10 2.93 -1.67
C ILE A 52 -13.86 2.97 -0.77
N SER A 53 -14.06 3.37 0.48
CA SER A 53 -13.12 3.17 1.57
C SER A 53 -13.40 1.86 2.29
N MET A 54 -12.35 1.23 2.80
CA MET A 54 -12.43 0.02 3.59
C MET A 54 -11.57 0.14 4.84
N ASP A 55 -12.15 -0.11 6.00
CA ASP A 55 -11.48 -0.07 7.30
C ASP A 55 -11.54 -1.42 8.00
N GLU A 56 -10.43 -1.78 8.62
CA GLU A 56 -10.36 -2.91 9.54
C GLU A 56 -10.75 -2.44 10.93
N VAL A 57 -11.71 -3.12 11.54
CA VAL A 57 -12.17 -2.86 12.90
C VAL A 57 -11.82 -4.06 13.77
N LYS A 58 -10.96 -3.84 14.75
CA LYS A 58 -10.58 -4.84 15.75
C LYS A 58 -11.08 -4.40 17.11
N GLY A 59 -11.58 -5.33 17.90
CA GLY A 59 -12.10 -5.04 19.23
C GLY A 59 -12.42 -6.33 19.98
N GLU A 60 -13.05 -6.17 21.13
CA GLU A 60 -13.50 -7.26 21.99
C GLU A 60 -14.96 -7.05 22.39
N THR A 61 -15.75 -8.10 22.33
CA THR A 61 -17.15 -8.07 22.79
C THR A 61 -17.41 -9.31 23.66
N GLY A 62 -17.79 -9.08 24.91
CA GLY A 62 -18.05 -10.16 25.87
C GLY A 62 -16.84 -11.10 26.05
N GLY A 63 -15.62 -10.57 26.16
CA GLY A 63 -14.38 -11.35 26.31
C GLY A 63 -13.94 -12.10 25.05
N ARG A 64 -14.56 -11.83 23.90
CA ARG A 64 -14.21 -12.46 22.62
C ARG A 64 -13.65 -11.41 21.65
N PRO A 65 -12.39 -11.58 21.15
CA PRO A 65 -11.84 -10.69 20.15
C PRO A 65 -12.59 -10.85 18.84
N TYR A 66 -12.85 -9.72 18.17
CA TYR A 66 -13.38 -9.71 16.81
C TYR A 66 -12.48 -8.91 15.86
N HIS A 67 -12.49 -9.32 14.60
CA HIS A 67 -11.84 -8.61 13.50
C HIS A 67 -12.85 -8.51 12.35
N GLY A 68 -13.29 -7.29 12.06
CA GLY A 68 -14.32 -7.00 11.07
C GLY A 68 -13.85 -6.02 10.01
N ILE A 69 -14.65 -5.89 8.95
CA ILE A 69 -14.45 -4.92 7.88
C ILE A 69 -15.68 -4.02 7.82
N MET A 70 -15.40 -2.72 7.68
CA MET A 70 -16.38 -1.68 7.39
C MET A 70 -16.10 -1.08 6.01
N TYR A 71 -17.15 -0.84 5.24
CA TYR A 71 -17.08 -0.18 3.94
C TYR A 71 -17.83 1.16 4.00
N SER A 72 -17.24 2.21 3.44
CA SER A 72 -17.85 3.54 3.33
C SER A 72 -17.77 4.03 1.89
N ALA A 73 -18.75 4.78 1.43
CA ALA A 73 -18.61 5.52 0.18
C ALA A 73 -17.63 6.68 0.39
N LEU A 74 -16.92 7.05 -0.68
CA LEU A 74 -16.12 8.26 -0.75
C LEU A 74 -16.86 9.29 -1.61
N ASP A 75 -16.75 10.56 -1.25
CA ASP A 75 -17.19 11.68 -2.06
C ASP A 75 -16.15 12.09 -3.11
N LYS A 76 -16.36 13.23 -3.77
CA LYS A 76 -15.46 13.75 -4.81
C LYS A 76 -14.11 14.19 -4.27
N ASP A 77 -14.05 14.53 -2.99
CA ASP A 77 -12.84 14.98 -2.31
C ASP A 77 -12.06 13.80 -1.69
N GLY A 78 -12.63 12.58 -1.82
CA GLY A 78 -12.05 11.36 -1.25
C GLY A 78 -12.36 11.15 0.23
N GLU A 79 -13.27 11.95 0.79
CA GLU A 79 -13.70 11.87 2.17
C GLU A 79 -14.84 10.85 2.34
N LYS A 80 -14.89 10.21 3.50
CA LYS A 80 -15.93 9.22 3.81
C LYS A 80 -17.28 9.90 3.96
N THR A 81 -18.26 9.40 3.24
CA THR A 81 -19.62 9.92 3.27
C THR A 81 -20.65 8.82 3.51
N GLY A 82 -21.77 9.19 4.12
CA GLY A 82 -22.86 8.28 4.47
C GLY A 82 -22.50 7.36 5.66
N THR A 83 -23.41 6.45 5.99
CA THR A 83 -23.24 5.52 7.11
C THR A 83 -22.32 4.37 6.71
N PRO A 84 -21.24 4.09 7.48
CA PRO A 84 -20.38 2.94 7.24
C PRO A 84 -21.15 1.62 7.33
N ILE A 85 -20.88 0.70 6.40
CA ILE A 85 -21.59 -0.56 6.26
C ILE A 85 -20.70 -1.72 6.68
N LYS A 86 -21.16 -2.51 7.67
CA LYS A 86 -20.45 -3.73 8.11
C LYS A 86 -20.41 -4.74 6.96
N SER A 87 -19.27 -5.42 6.79
CA SER A 87 -19.12 -6.47 5.77
C SER A 87 -20.18 -7.57 5.89
N SER A 88 -20.58 -7.93 7.11
CA SER A 88 -21.63 -8.93 7.36
C SER A 88 -22.98 -8.56 6.74
N VAL A 89 -23.28 -7.27 6.61
CA VAL A 89 -24.50 -6.75 5.98
C VAL A 89 -24.45 -6.89 4.45
N LEU A 90 -23.25 -6.85 3.85
CA LEU A 90 -23.04 -7.06 2.42
C LEU A 90 -23.06 -8.56 2.04
N GLY A 91 -22.72 -9.43 3.00
CA GLY A 91 -22.72 -10.88 2.81
C GLY A 91 -21.47 -11.57 3.37
N LYS A 92 -21.53 -12.90 3.48
CA LYS A 92 -20.43 -13.72 4.04
C LYS A 92 -19.13 -13.66 3.24
N THR A 93 -19.19 -13.29 1.97
CA THR A 93 -18.04 -13.28 1.03
C THR A 93 -17.31 -11.94 0.99
N THR A 94 -17.61 -11.00 1.87
CA THR A 94 -17.01 -9.64 1.87
C THR A 94 -16.27 -9.30 3.16
N GLY A 95 -16.22 -10.24 4.12
CA GLY A 95 -15.53 -10.06 5.39
C GLY A 95 -14.04 -10.43 5.32
N ILE A 96 -13.35 -10.23 6.45
CA ILE A 96 -11.89 -10.42 6.56
C ILE A 96 -11.47 -11.84 6.14
N ALA A 97 -12.18 -12.89 6.55
CA ALA A 97 -11.84 -14.27 6.19
C ALA A 97 -11.87 -14.51 4.66
N ALA A 98 -12.81 -13.86 3.94
CA ALA A 98 -12.87 -13.96 2.48
C ALA A 98 -11.71 -13.21 1.81
N ILE A 99 -11.34 -12.05 2.35
CA ILE A 99 -10.19 -11.25 1.89
C ILE A 99 -8.89 -12.04 2.09
N GLU A 100 -8.66 -12.59 3.28
CA GLU A 100 -7.48 -13.40 3.60
C GLU A 100 -7.36 -14.64 2.71
N LYS A 101 -8.47 -15.34 2.48
CA LYS A 101 -8.52 -16.48 1.54
C LYS A 101 -8.10 -16.04 0.13
N GLN A 102 -8.62 -14.91 -0.35
CA GLN A 102 -8.27 -14.37 -1.67
C GLN A 102 -6.79 -13.96 -1.74
N MET A 103 -6.25 -13.38 -0.67
CA MET A 103 -4.83 -13.02 -0.58
C MET A 103 -3.92 -14.25 -0.70
N GLN A 104 -4.24 -15.35 0.00
CA GLN A 104 -3.49 -16.60 -0.07
C GLN A 104 -3.52 -17.22 -1.47
N GLN A 105 -4.69 -17.29 -2.09
CA GLN A 105 -4.86 -17.79 -3.46
C GLN A 105 -4.13 -16.91 -4.48
N SER A 106 -4.18 -15.59 -4.27
CA SER A 106 -3.51 -14.62 -5.14
C SER A 106 -2.00 -14.72 -5.06
N ALA A 107 -1.43 -14.94 -3.88
CA ALA A 107 0.02 -15.06 -3.70
C ALA A 107 0.61 -16.20 -4.55
N THR A 108 -0.05 -17.35 -4.54
CA THR A 108 0.32 -18.50 -5.37
C THR A 108 0.16 -18.18 -6.87
N ALA A 109 -0.99 -17.66 -7.28
CA ALA A 109 -1.27 -17.35 -8.69
C ALA A 109 -0.33 -16.28 -9.27
N ILE A 110 0.03 -15.25 -8.49
CA ILE A 110 0.95 -14.18 -8.92
C ILE A 110 2.34 -14.73 -9.14
N ARG A 111 2.82 -15.60 -8.23
CA ARG A 111 4.13 -16.24 -8.32
C ARG A 111 4.19 -17.20 -9.53
N ASP A 112 3.25 -18.13 -9.61
CA ASP A 112 3.27 -19.22 -10.57
C ASP A 112 3.06 -18.74 -12.01
N LYS A 113 2.29 -17.67 -12.20
CA LYS A 113 2.02 -17.06 -13.52
C LYS A 113 2.90 -15.85 -13.83
N GLN A 114 3.87 -15.53 -12.98
CA GLN A 114 4.78 -14.39 -13.13
C GLN A 114 4.06 -13.05 -13.45
N LEU A 115 2.87 -12.85 -12.88
CA LEU A 115 1.99 -11.72 -13.26
C LEU A 115 2.59 -10.34 -12.96
N LYS A 116 3.55 -10.25 -12.04
CA LYS A 116 4.23 -8.99 -11.73
C LYS A 116 5.18 -8.49 -12.84
N GLU A 117 5.69 -9.39 -13.69
CA GLU A 117 6.73 -9.03 -14.66
C GLU A 117 6.20 -8.10 -15.76
N ARG A 118 4.95 -8.30 -16.21
CA ARG A 118 4.29 -7.37 -17.13
C ARG A 118 4.20 -5.98 -16.55
N THR A 119 3.64 -5.85 -15.36
CA THR A 119 3.48 -4.57 -14.67
C THR A 119 4.83 -3.90 -14.43
N ARG A 120 5.82 -4.66 -13.95
CA ARG A 120 7.18 -4.17 -13.71
C ARG A 120 7.80 -3.55 -14.97
N ARG A 121 7.74 -4.26 -16.10
CA ARG A 121 8.28 -3.78 -17.38
C ARG A 121 7.62 -2.48 -17.83
N ILE A 122 6.28 -2.40 -17.77
CA ILE A 122 5.53 -1.21 -18.17
C ILE A 122 5.86 -0.02 -17.26
N VAL A 123 5.89 -0.22 -15.94
CA VAL A 123 6.22 0.82 -14.97
C VAL A 123 7.64 1.32 -15.16
N SER A 124 8.62 0.42 -15.35
CA SER A 124 10.01 0.80 -15.67
C SER A 124 10.10 1.65 -16.93
N ALA A 125 9.44 1.25 -18.00
CA ALA A 125 9.44 1.99 -19.26
C ALA A 125 8.79 3.38 -19.11
N ALA A 126 7.68 3.48 -18.37
CA ALA A 126 7.01 4.75 -18.08
C ALA A 126 7.92 5.69 -17.28
N MET A 127 8.65 5.18 -16.28
CA MET A 127 9.62 5.96 -15.50
C MET A 127 10.77 6.51 -16.36
N GLN A 128 11.18 5.80 -17.39
CA GLN A 128 12.22 6.30 -18.31
C GLN A 128 11.72 7.44 -19.21
N ARG A 129 10.44 7.42 -19.59
CA ARG A 129 9.84 8.35 -20.56
C ARG A 129 9.23 9.60 -19.94
N THR A 130 8.88 9.57 -18.68
CA THR A 130 8.14 10.64 -18.01
C THR A 130 8.93 11.18 -16.82
N ARG A 131 8.53 12.34 -16.31
CA ARG A 131 9.10 12.93 -15.07
C ARG A 131 8.03 13.48 -14.15
N THR A 132 6.85 13.82 -14.65
CA THR A 132 5.74 14.35 -13.85
C THR A 132 4.73 13.25 -13.51
N GLU A 133 4.05 13.38 -12.38
CA GLU A 133 3.01 12.44 -11.95
C GLU A 133 1.89 12.33 -13.00
N SER A 134 1.46 13.46 -13.57
CA SER A 134 0.38 13.48 -14.56
C SER A 134 0.74 12.75 -15.86
N ALA A 135 1.98 12.94 -16.36
CA ALA A 135 2.46 12.24 -17.54
C ALA A 135 2.64 10.75 -17.26
N PHE A 136 3.17 10.41 -16.07
CA PHE A 136 3.34 9.02 -15.64
C PHE A 136 2.00 8.28 -15.53
N ARG A 137 0.99 8.90 -14.89
CA ARG A 137 -0.37 8.34 -14.81
C ARG A 137 -0.97 8.09 -16.19
N ARG A 138 -0.83 9.04 -17.10
CA ARG A 138 -1.34 8.94 -18.47
C ARG A 138 -0.67 7.80 -19.25
N GLU A 139 0.64 7.66 -19.12
CA GLU A 139 1.39 6.57 -19.79
C GLU A 139 0.96 5.20 -19.26
N LEU A 140 0.79 5.06 -17.94
CA LEU A 140 0.31 3.82 -17.33
C LEU A 140 -1.13 3.51 -17.72
N SER A 141 -2.01 4.51 -17.71
CA SER A 141 -3.43 4.34 -18.07
C SER A 141 -3.59 3.90 -19.52
N ALA A 142 -2.76 4.39 -20.43
CA ALA A 142 -2.71 3.92 -21.83
C ALA A 142 -2.38 2.42 -21.95
N GLN A 143 -1.72 1.85 -20.94
CA GLN A 143 -1.39 0.43 -20.84
C GLN A 143 -2.38 -0.38 -19.97
N GLY A 144 -3.49 0.26 -19.54
CA GLY A 144 -4.49 -0.34 -18.67
C GLY A 144 -4.02 -0.57 -17.24
N ILE A 145 -3.12 0.30 -16.76
CA ILE A 145 -2.63 0.28 -15.38
C ILE A 145 -3.02 1.57 -14.68
N ASP A 146 -3.72 1.46 -13.57
CA ASP A 146 -3.99 2.59 -12.69
C ASP A 146 -2.96 2.67 -11.57
N LEU A 147 -2.65 3.92 -11.18
CA LEU A 147 -1.73 4.26 -10.10
C LEU A 147 -2.49 4.87 -8.92
N VAL A 148 -2.36 4.25 -7.75
CA VAL A 148 -2.85 4.80 -6.49
C VAL A 148 -1.67 5.21 -5.63
N LEU A 149 -1.57 6.52 -5.35
CA LEU A 149 -0.58 7.10 -4.45
C LEU A 149 -1.27 7.46 -3.14
N ARG A 150 -0.69 7.02 -2.02
CA ARG A 150 -1.11 7.42 -0.68
C ARG A 150 -0.13 8.43 -0.14
N ARG A 151 -0.63 9.58 0.28
CA ARG A 151 0.15 10.70 0.82
C ARG A 151 -0.22 10.93 2.28
N ASN A 152 0.73 11.41 3.06
CA ASN A 152 0.48 11.92 4.40
C ASN A 152 0.08 13.41 4.35
N GLU A 153 -0.12 14.02 5.52
CA GLU A 153 -0.46 15.46 5.66
C GLU A 153 0.60 16.37 5.04
N ASP A 154 1.88 15.97 5.03
CA ASP A 154 2.98 16.69 4.39
C ASP A 154 3.06 16.45 2.87
N HIS A 155 2.02 15.90 2.26
CA HIS A 155 1.97 15.49 0.85
C HIS A 155 3.02 14.47 0.42
N ARG A 156 3.78 13.88 1.36
CA ARG A 156 4.78 12.86 1.08
C ARG A 156 4.10 11.53 0.74
N ILE A 157 4.54 10.91 -0.34
CA ILE A 157 4.08 9.58 -0.75
C ILE A 157 4.63 8.53 0.24
N TYR A 158 3.75 7.81 0.94
CA TYR A 158 4.10 6.68 1.79
C TYR A 158 3.63 5.33 1.23
N GLY A 159 2.79 5.34 0.19
CA GLY A 159 2.32 4.13 -0.46
C GLY A 159 2.12 4.31 -1.95
N VAL A 160 2.55 3.32 -2.71
CA VAL A 160 2.41 3.25 -4.16
C VAL A 160 1.78 1.90 -4.51
N THR A 161 0.70 1.91 -5.26
CA THR A 161 0.01 0.69 -5.68
C THR A 161 -0.33 0.79 -7.16
N PHE A 162 0.02 -0.23 -7.93
CA PHE A 162 -0.30 -0.39 -9.34
C PHE A 162 -1.43 -1.39 -9.50
N ILE A 163 -2.44 -1.05 -10.29
CA ILE A 163 -3.60 -1.89 -10.56
C ILE A 163 -3.59 -2.18 -12.06
N ASP A 164 -3.15 -3.37 -12.42
CA ASP A 164 -3.13 -3.85 -13.79
C ASP A 164 -4.47 -4.53 -14.13
N HIS A 165 -5.30 -3.85 -14.88
CA HIS A 165 -6.63 -4.33 -15.26
C HIS A 165 -6.58 -5.47 -16.28
N HIS A 166 -5.52 -5.56 -17.09
CA HIS A 166 -5.34 -6.64 -18.04
C HIS A 166 -5.08 -7.97 -17.35
N SER A 167 -4.12 -8.01 -16.44
CA SER A 167 -3.82 -9.20 -15.64
C SER A 167 -4.73 -9.36 -14.42
N ARG A 168 -5.55 -8.34 -14.11
CA ARG A 168 -6.38 -8.23 -12.89
C ARG A 168 -5.54 -8.44 -11.63
N THR A 169 -4.42 -7.76 -11.56
CA THR A 169 -3.46 -7.88 -10.47
C THR A 169 -3.20 -6.52 -9.82
N VAL A 170 -3.23 -6.49 -8.50
CA VAL A 170 -2.93 -5.31 -7.69
C VAL A 170 -1.61 -5.54 -6.97
N LEU A 171 -0.66 -4.63 -7.14
CA LEU A 171 0.70 -4.78 -6.66
C LEU A 171 1.20 -3.49 -6.01
N ASN A 172 1.58 -3.57 -4.74
CA ASN A 172 2.35 -2.50 -4.12
C ASN A 172 3.71 -2.33 -4.81
N GLY A 173 4.18 -1.09 -4.93
CA GLY A 173 5.46 -0.80 -5.57
C GLY A 173 6.62 -1.60 -4.99
N SER A 174 6.70 -1.77 -3.67
CA SER A 174 7.71 -2.58 -3.00
C SER A 174 7.72 -4.06 -3.42
N ARG A 175 6.60 -4.59 -3.90
CA ARG A 175 6.51 -5.96 -4.43
C ARG A 175 7.02 -6.08 -5.86
N LEU A 176 7.00 -5.00 -6.62
CA LEU A 176 7.62 -4.94 -7.95
C LEU A 176 9.15 -4.88 -7.86
N GLY A 177 9.68 -4.23 -6.82
CA GLY A 177 11.11 -4.10 -6.56
C GLY A 177 11.43 -2.86 -5.73
N LYS A 178 12.66 -2.74 -5.27
CA LYS A 178 13.14 -1.59 -4.48
C LYS A 178 12.99 -0.27 -5.26
N ASP A 179 13.21 -0.31 -6.57
CA ASP A 179 13.16 0.85 -7.48
C ASP A 179 11.73 1.43 -7.65
N PHE A 180 10.71 0.72 -7.13
CA PHE A 180 9.31 1.13 -7.18
C PHE A 180 8.75 1.45 -5.80
N SER A 181 9.62 1.70 -4.82
CA SER A 181 9.19 2.06 -3.47
C SER A 181 8.65 3.49 -3.41
N ALA A 182 7.87 3.79 -2.36
CA ALA A 182 7.31 5.13 -2.16
C ALA A 182 8.38 6.22 -2.07
N ASN A 183 9.54 5.92 -1.46
CA ASN A 183 10.65 6.88 -1.37
C ASN A 183 11.20 7.23 -2.76
N VAL A 184 11.39 6.23 -3.62
CA VAL A 184 11.83 6.46 -5.00
C VAL A 184 10.84 7.36 -5.75
N PHE A 185 9.54 7.14 -5.59
CA PHE A 185 8.53 8.00 -6.23
C PHE A 185 8.45 9.40 -5.64
N ASN A 186 8.77 9.60 -4.36
CA ASN A 186 8.94 10.95 -3.81
C ASN A 186 10.07 11.70 -4.52
N GLU A 187 11.25 11.09 -4.64
CA GLU A 187 12.40 11.68 -5.32
C GLU A 187 12.12 11.90 -6.81
N TYR A 188 11.54 10.89 -7.45
CA TYR A 188 11.23 10.90 -8.86
C TYR A 188 10.29 12.04 -9.27
N PHE A 189 9.23 12.32 -8.51
CA PHE A 189 8.31 13.41 -8.79
C PHE A 189 8.79 14.76 -8.23
N SER A 190 9.62 14.80 -7.18
CA SER A 190 10.18 16.04 -6.63
C SER A 190 11.27 16.63 -7.53
N SER A 191 12.05 15.77 -8.19
CA SER A 191 13.10 16.21 -9.14
C SER A 191 12.54 16.98 -10.35
N SER A 192 11.24 16.88 -10.59
CA SER A 192 10.55 17.54 -11.71
C SER A 192 10.02 18.92 -11.36
N GLY A 193 10.03 19.30 -10.07
CA GLY A 193 9.59 20.62 -9.59
C GLY A 193 10.64 21.73 -9.69
N ALA A 194 11.88 21.42 -10.01
CA ALA A 194 12.88 22.41 -10.37
C ALA A 194 12.70 22.76 -11.86
N GLN A 195 11.78 23.67 -12.17
CA GLN A 195 11.85 24.40 -13.43
C GLN A 195 13.22 25.06 -13.51
N PRO A 196 13.98 24.89 -14.63
CA PRO A 196 15.10 25.77 -14.90
C PRO A 196 14.49 27.17 -15.01
N GLN A 197 14.74 28.02 -14.03
CA GLN A 197 14.53 29.48 -14.24
C GLN A 197 15.36 29.86 -15.47
N PRO A 198 14.80 30.57 -16.46
CA PRO A 198 15.59 31.11 -17.53
C PRO A 198 16.65 32.00 -16.88
N GLN A 199 17.90 31.62 -17.02
CA GLN A 199 19.01 32.51 -16.70
C GLN A 199 18.79 33.74 -17.54
N GLN A 200 18.40 34.85 -16.92
CA GLN A 200 18.50 36.18 -17.51
C GLN A 200 19.99 36.39 -17.78
N GLU A 201 20.34 36.32 -19.05
CA GLU A 201 21.61 36.82 -19.56
C GLU A 201 21.69 38.30 -19.15
N GLN A 202 22.53 38.59 -18.16
CA GLN A 202 22.95 39.95 -17.91
C GLN A 202 23.88 40.38 -19.03
N PRO A 203 23.65 41.52 -19.71
CA PRO A 203 24.53 42.00 -20.76
C PRO A 203 25.89 42.36 -20.17
N ASN A 204 26.90 41.77 -20.72
CA ASN A 204 28.31 42.04 -20.45
C ASN A 204 28.67 43.45 -20.92
N VAL A 205 28.89 44.37 -20.01
CA VAL A 205 29.44 45.69 -20.32
C VAL A 205 30.95 45.63 -20.08
N PRO A 206 31.79 45.89 -21.08
CA PRO A 206 33.24 45.98 -20.89
C PRO A 206 33.61 47.37 -20.36
N GLY A 207 34.15 47.43 -19.16
CA GLY A 207 34.69 48.64 -18.54
C GLY A 207 36.13 48.44 -18.10
N ASN A 208 37.01 49.01 -18.86
CA ASN A 208 38.44 49.16 -18.66
C ASN A 208 38.79 49.97 -17.40
N HIS A 209 39.92 49.69 -16.80
CA HIS A 209 41.00 50.53 -16.30
C HIS A 209 41.63 50.02 -15.00
N THR A 210 42.86 49.54 -15.11
CA THR A 210 44.13 50.19 -14.74
C THR A 210 44.43 50.35 -13.25
N GLY A 211 45.45 49.64 -12.82
CA GLY A 211 46.51 50.28 -12.05
C GLY A 211 46.72 49.88 -10.58
N GLN A 212 47.87 49.31 -10.38
CA GLN A 212 48.77 49.46 -9.24
C GLN A 212 48.78 48.45 -8.12
N ARG A 213 49.84 47.63 -8.18
CA ARG A 213 50.60 47.14 -7.00
C ARG A 213 51.36 48.30 -6.34
N PRO A 214 51.75 48.23 -5.05
CA PRO A 214 52.91 47.44 -4.63
C PRO A 214 52.77 46.75 -3.24
N SER A 215 53.44 45.68 -3.14
CA SER A 215 54.55 45.22 -2.26
C SER A 215 54.55 45.59 -0.78
N ALA A 216 54.77 44.59 0.03
CA ALA A 216 55.89 44.37 0.97
C ALA A 216 55.43 43.71 2.28
N ASP A 217 55.96 42.53 2.48
CA ASP A 217 56.67 42.01 3.65
C ASP A 217 56.14 42.29 5.07
N THR A 218 55.98 41.20 5.80
CA THR A 218 56.92 40.87 6.90
C THR A 218 56.58 39.53 7.55
N ARG A 219 57.57 38.70 7.66
CA ARG A 219 57.68 37.49 8.41
C ARG A 219 57.30 37.64 9.88
N THR A 220 56.80 36.62 10.54
CA THR A 220 57.49 35.98 11.67
C THR A 220 56.89 34.62 11.99
N ASP A 221 57.78 33.71 12.14
CA ASP A 221 57.78 32.41 12.76
C ASP A 221 57.05 32.32 14.11
N THR A 222 56.47 31.21 14.48
CA THR A 222 56.93 30.31 15.53
C THR A 222 55.99 29.15 15.83
N THR A 223 56.53 27.95 15.68
CA THR A 223 56.42 26.71 16.50
C THR A 223 55.03 26.06 16.78
N ALA A 224 54.95 24.91 16.21
CA ALA A 224 54.57 23.57 16.76
C ALA A 224 53.78 23.50 18.06
N THR A 225 52.68 22.78 18.02
CA THR A 225 52.53 21.58 18.89
C THR A 225 51.34 20.73 18.41
N SER A 226 51.60 19.46 18.28
CA SER A 226 50.69 18.36 18.02
C SER A 226 49.55 18.26 19.02
N ALA A 227 48.33 18.02 18.56
CA ALA A 227 47.39 17.16 19.28
C ALA A 227 46.37 16.60 18.28
N ASP A 228 46.63 15.39 17.97
CA ASP A 228 45.78 14.29 17.59
C ASP A 228 44.43 14.33 18.33
N GLY A 229 43.32 14.07 17.63
CA GLY A 229 42.00 14.04 18.27
C GLY A 229 40.83 13.93 17.29
N GLY A 230 40.76 12.93 16.50
CA GLY A 230 39.64 11.98 16.35
C GLY A 230 38.23 12.51 16.13
N LEU A 231 37.86 12.84 14.86
CA LEU A 231 36.46 12.99 14.44
C LEU A 231 35.87 11.72 13.75
N LEU A 232 36.35 10.53 14.16
CA LEU A 232 35.86 9.25 13.62
C LEU A 232 35.16 8.38 14.67
N SER A 233 34.66 8.98 15.78
CA SER A 233 33.93 8.23 16.82
C SER A 233 32.41 8.31 16.78
N LEU A 234 31.80 8.70 15.65
CA LEU A 234 30.33 8.79 15.54
C LEU A 234 29.70 7.63 14.76
N PHE A 235 30.46 6.60 14.39
CA PHE A 235 29.93 5.40 13.75
C PHE A 235 30.41 4.12 14.46
N SER A 236 30.19 4.03 15.77
CA SER A 236 30.25 2.75 16.44
C SER A 236 28.85 2.13 16.45
N PRO A 237 28.66 0.94 15.89
CA PRO A 237 27.40 0.22 16.08
C PRO A 237 27.33 -0.25 17.53
N ASP A 238 26.18 -0.02 18.18
CA ASP A 238 25.89 -0.52 19.51
C ASP A 238 26.08 -2.04 19.58
N PRO A 239 26.60 -2.57 20.68
CA PRO A 239 26.74 -4.00 20.86
C PRO A 239 25.34 -4.63 20.96
N VAL A 240 25.04 -5.51 20.02
CA VAL A 240 23.85 -6.36 20.03
C VAL A 240 23.91 -7.25 21.27
N LEU A 241 23.06 -6.98 22.25
CA LEU A 241 22.77 -7.88 23.35
C LEU A 241 22.02 -9.09 22.78
N PRO A 242 22.39 -10.33 23.18
CA PRO A 242 21.67 -11.50 22.71
C PRO A 242 20.22 -11.49 23.23
N ASP A 243 19.28 -11.57 22.29
CA ASP A 243 17.85 -11.76 22.54
C ASP A 243 17.66 -12.99 23.45
N ARG A 244 17.21 -12.74 24.68
CA ARG A 244 16.62 -13.79 25.53
C ARG A 244 15.24 -14.06 24.98
N GLU A 245 15.10 -15.18 24.28
CA GLU A 245 13.79 -15.71 23.93
C GLU A 245 12.91 -15.86 25.19
N PRO A 246 11.66 -15.34 25.17
CA PRO A 246 10.72 -15.58 26.27
C PRO A 246 10.34 -17.08 26.29
N PRO A 247 10.22 -17.72 27.47
CA PRO A 247 9.91 -19.13 27.56
C PRO A 247 8.53 -19.42 26.96
N LEU A 248 8.48 -20.42 26.08
CA LEU A 248 7.26 -20.92 25.45
C LEU A 248 6.23 -21.34 26.49
N PRO A 249 4.94 -20.95 26.34
CA PRO A 249 3.91 -21.36 27.28
C PRO A 249 3.68 -22.87 27.21
N ARG A 250 3.82 -23.54 28.35
CA ARG A 250 3.56 -24.99 28.51
C ARG A 250 2.14 -25.30 28.10
N LYS A 251 1.97 -26.17 27.10
CA LYS A 251 0.68 -26.72 26.65
C LYS A 251 -0.03 -27.40 27.83
N ARG A 252 -1.12 -26.78 28.32
CA ARG A 252 -2.05 -27.42 29.26
C ARG A 252 -2.69 -28.63 28.56
N ARG A 253 -2.40 -29.85 29.08
CA ARG A 253 -3.06 -31.10 28.70
C ARG A 253 -4.57 -30.96 28.99
N LYS A 254 -5.40 -30.93 27.92
CA LYS A 254 -6.85 -31.04 28.04
C LYS A 254 -7.21 -32.42 28.62
N LYS A 255 -7.76 -32.41 29.80
CA LYS A 255 -8.39 -33.59 30.43
C LYS A 255 -9.56 -34.03 29.55
N ARG A 256 -9.47 -35.21 28.94
CA ARG A 256 -10.57 -35.84 28.20
C ARG A 256 -11.71 -36.14 29.20
N ARG A 257 -12.82 -35.45 29.09
CA ARG A 257 -14.07 -35.83 29.72
C ARG A 257 -14.57 -37.07 28.99
N ARG A 258 -14.64 -38.20 29.73
CA ARG A 258 -15.37 -39.40 29.31
C ARG A 258 -16.87 -39.06 29.36
N TYR A 259 -17.52 -39.06 28.23
CA TYR A 259 -18.98 -39.11 28.14
C TYR A 259 -19.45 -40.48 28.54
N GLY A 260 -20.24 -40.56 29.62
CA GLY A 260 -20.94 -41.76 30.02
C GLY A 260 -22.00 -42.11 28.98
N ARG A 261 -22.02 -43.41 28.65
CA ARG A 261 -23.03 -44.07 27.83
C ARG A 261 -24.35 -43.98 28.64
N GLN A 262 -25.36 -43.31 28.15
CA GLN A 262 -26.73 -43.42 28.64
C GLN A 262 -27.46 -44.48 27.79
N ASP A 263 -28.03 -45.44 28.51
CA ASP A 263 -28.82 -46.52 27.97
C ASP A 263 -30.08 -45.97 27.29
N LEU A 264 -30.30 -46.42 26.07
CA LEU A 264 -31.54 -46.24 25.34
C LEU A 264 -32.55 -47.29 25.84
N SER A 265 -33.48 -46.91 26.66
CA SER A 265 -34.66 -47.72 26.97
C SER A 265 -35.63 -47.65 25.78
N LEU A 266 -35.92 -48.83 25.24
CA LEU A 266 -36.95 -49.10 24.26
C LEU A 266 -38.33 -48.68 24.80
N ILE A 267 -38.97 -47.73 24.15
CA ILE A 267 -40.40 -47.45 24.31
C ILE A 267 -41.14 -48.31 23.27
N HIS A 268 -41.86 -49.30 23.77
CA HIS A 268 -42.80 -50.11 23.00
C HIS A 268 -44.06 -49.27 22.78
N ILE A 269 -44.37 -48.96 21.52
CA ILE A 269 -45.67 -48.38 21.15
C ILE A 269 -46.50 -49.51 20.57
N SER A 270 -47.60 -49.88 21.30
CA SER A 270 -48.69 -50.69 20.78
C SER A 270 -49.70 -49.76 20.10
N GLU A 271 -50.02 -50.07 18.86
CA GLU A 271 -51.20 -49.55 18.18
C GLU A 271 -52.42 -50.48 18.43
N PRO A 272 -53.61 -49.89 18.46
CA PRO A 272 -54.81 -50.63 17.95
C PRO A 272 -55.15 -50.19 16.52
#